data_6aef3d18923fbfe7f62a6238bf3f20a8
#
_entry.id   6aef3d18923fbfe7f62a6238bf3f20a8
#
_cell.length_a   1.000
_cell.length_b   1.000
_cell.length_c   1.000
_cell.angle_alpha   90.00
_cell.angle_beta   90.00
_cell.angle_gamma   90.00
#
_symmetry.space_group_name_H-M   'P 1'
#
loop_
_entity.id
_entity.type
_entity.pdbx_description
1 polymer ?
#
loop_
_entity_poly.entity_id
_entity_poly.type
_entity_poly.pdbx_seq_one_letter_code
_entity_poly.pdbx_strand_id
1 'polypeptide(L)'
;MIVVVALGLALGIQAFLVKPYRIPSESMVPTLEVGQRVLVNRIGARFSDPSVGDVVVFHPPTGAEQDNNCGGGPPPEGQACARPTAEKADVNFIKRVVAGPGDRLAIRNGNVILNGERQPESFTRPCQGGEGCNFPREFTVPADHYFMMGDNRPHSCDSRDWGAVPRENLIGEVFAVYWPPQRIGFR
;
A
#
# COMPACT_ATOMS: atom_id res chain seq x y z
N MET A 1 23.82 -26.67 25.36
CA MET A 1 24.51 -25.68 24.50
C MET A 1 23.85 -25.57 23.11
N ILE A 2 23.66 -26.67 22.36
CA ILE A 2 23.05 -26.66 20.99
C ILE A 2 21.64 -26.07 20.99
N VAL A 3 20.78 -26.36 21.95
CA VAL A 3 19.41 -25.85 22.05
C VAL A 3 19.38 -24.33 22.27
N VAL A 4 20.28 -23.81 23.07
CA VAL A 4 20.39 -22.36 23.35
C VAL A 4 20.87 -21.60 22.11
N VAL A 5 21.83 -22.18 21.38
CA VAL A 5 22.34 -21.60 20.12
C VAL A 5 21.26 -21.64 19.04
N ALA A 6 20.54 -22.77 18.91
CA ALA A 6 19.44 -22.90 17.95
C ALA A 6 18.29 -21.92 18.25
N LEU A 7 17.93 -21.76 19.54
CA LEU A 7 16.91 -20.81 19.96
C LEU A 7 17.36 -19.35 19.73
N GLY A 8 18.61 -19.02 20.04
CA GLY A 8 19.18 -17.71 19.79
C GLY A 8 19.24 -17.36 18.30
N LEU A 9 19.61 -18.33 17.46
CA LEU A 9 19.57 -18.18 15.98
C LEU A 9 18.13 -18.01 15.48
N ALA A 10 17.19 -18.82 15.96
CA ALA A 10 15.78 -18.71 15.54
C ALA A 10 15.18 -17.36 15.95
N LEU A 11 15.42 -16.87 17.17
CA LEU A 11 14.95 -15.57 17.64
C LEU A 11 15.65 -14.42 16.88
N GLY A 12 16.95 -14.54 16.60
CA GLY A 12 17.69 -13.57 15.79
C GLY A 12 17.16 -13.49 14.36
N ILE A 13 16.94 -14.63 13.73
CA ILE A 13 16.34 -14.73 12.40
C ILE A 13 14.94 -14.08 12.41
N GLN A 14 14.07 -14.44 13.35
CA GLN A 14 12.74 -13.84 13.48
C GLN A 14 12.79 -12.32 13.65
N ALA A 15 13.68 -11.79 14.46
CA ALA A 15 13.81 -10.35 14.68
C ALA A 15 14.17 -9.55 13.42
N PHE A 16 14.90 -10.18 12.47
CA PHE A 16 15.25 -9.55 11.18
C PHE A 16 14.19 -9.74 10.10
N LEU A 17 13.39 -10.81 10.18
CA LEU A 17 12.47 -11.21 9.12
C LEU A 17 11.08 -10.60 9.27
N VAL A 18 10.64 -10.39 10.52
CA VAL A 18 9.29 -9.94 10.86
C VAL A 18 9.40 -8.67 11.71
N LYS A 19 8.80 -7.58 11.25
CA LYS A 19 8.77 -6.32 12.01
C LYS A 19 7.33 -5.97 12.41
N PRO A 20 7.09 -5.64 13.71
CA PRO A 20 5.81 -5.12 14.14
C PRO A 20 5.64 -3.65 13.74
N TYR A 21 4.44 -3.29 13.29
CA TYR A 21 4.01 -1.91 13.03
C TYR A 21 2.70 -1.63 13.75
N ARG A 22 2.49 -0.37 14.13
CA ARG A 22 1.23 0.13 14.67
C ARG A 22 0.51 0.94 13.60
N ILE A 23 -0.80 0.76 13.48
CA ILE A 23 -1.64 1.50 12.54
C ILE A 23 -1.95 2.88 13.14
N PRO A 24 -1.46 3.98 12.55
CA PRO A 24 -1.63 5.32 13.11
C PRO A 24 -2.88 6.04 12.61
N SER A 25 -3.41 5.66 11.44
CA SER A 25 -4.47 6.39 10.73
C SER A 25 -5.61 5.48 10.27
N GLU A 26 -6.72 6.09 9.88
CA GLU A 26 -7.93 5.39 9.42
C GLU A 26 -7.92 5.00 7.95
N SER A 27 -6.84 5.28 7.20
CA SER A 27 -6.79 5.10 5.74
C SER A 27 -7.02 3.67 5.26
N MET A 28 -6.85 2.67 6.14
CA MET A 28 -7.04 1.25 5.85
C MET A 28 -8.30 0.64 6.48
N VAL A 29 -9.17 1.47 7.08
CA VAL A 29 -10.46 1.01 7.60
C VAL A 29 -11.38 0.59 6.45
N PRO A 30 -12.08 -0.54 6.54
CA PRO A 30 -12.30 -1.40 7.70
C PRO A 30 -11.29 -2.55 7.88
N THR A 31 -10.37 -2.73 6.93
CA THR A 31 -9.42 -3.86 6.96
C THR A 31 -8.48 -3.77 8.15
N LEU A 32 -7.89 -2.59 8.37
CA LEU A 32 -7.05 -2.30 9.52
C LEU A 32 -7.58 -1.07 10.25
N GLU A 33 -7.74 -1.18 11.58
CA GLU A 33 -8.24 -0.09 12.42
C GLU A 33 -7.09 0.63 13.15
N VAL A 34 -7.34 1.89 13.51
CA VAL A 34 -6.37 2.69 14.27
C VAL A 34 -6.01 2.01 15.58
N GLY A 35 -4.72 1.98 15.89
CA GLY A 35 -4.17 1.36 17.10
C GLY A 35 -3.89 -0.13 16.98
N GLN A 36 -4.34 -0.81 15.94
CA GLN A 36 -3.96 -2.20 15.68
C GLN A 36 -2.45 -2.34 15.49
N ARG A 37 -1.95 -3.54 15.78
CA ARG A 37 -0.56 -3.90 15.54
C ARG A 37 -0.50 -5.07 14.57
N VAL A 38 0.32 -4.91 13.55
CA VAL A 38 0.49 -5.86 12.45
C VAL A 38 1.90 -6.39 12.40
N LEU A 39 2.05 -7.60 11.87
CA LEU A 39 3.34 -8.21 11.55
C LEU A 39 3.59 -8.10 10.05
N VAL A 40 4.79 -7.65 9.71
CA VAL A 40 5.23 -7.41 8.33
C VAL A 40 6.38 -8.35 7.99
N ASN A 41 6.20 -9.12 6.91
CA ASN A 41 7.24 -9.98 6.33
C ASN A 41 8.15 -9.13 5.43
N ARG A 42 9.38 -8.95 5.87
CA ARG A 42 10.39 -8.15 5.13
C ARG A 42 11.19 -8.94 4.12
N ILE A 43 11.19 -10.27 4.25
CA ILE A 43 11.96 -11.13 3.33
C ILE A 43 11.18 -11.35 2.05
N GLY A 44 9.88 -11.64 2.16
CA GLY A 44 9.03 -11.81 0.98
C GLY A 44 9.23 -10.70 -0.03
N ALA A 45 9.16 -9.44 0.42
CA ALA A 45 9.35 -8.27 -0.44
C ALA A 45 10.73 -8.16 -1.13
N ARG A 46 11.75 -8.91 -0.68
CA ARG A 46 13.06 -8.94 -1.35
C ARG A 46 13.14 -9.98 -2.46
N PHE A 47 12.35 -11.04 -2.39
CA PHE A 47 12.45 -12.21 -3.27
C PHE A 47 11.23 -12.43 -4.15
N SER A 48 10.11 -11.82 -3.82
CA SER A 48 8.88 -11.89 -4.59
C SER A 48 8.26 -10.51 -4.77
N ASP A 49 7.60 -10.33 -5.89
CA ASP A 49 6.82 -9.13 -6.15
C ASP A 49 5.46 -9.24 -5.45
N PRO A 50 4.96 -8.13 -4.86
CA PRO A 50 3.63 -8.15 -4.28
C PRO A 50 2.57 -8.28 -5.38
N SER A 51 1.50 -8.98 -5.06
CA SER A 51 0.34 -9.17 -5.91
C SER A 51 -0.70 -8.08 -5.71
N VAL A 52 -1.54 -7.85 -6.71
CA VAL A 52 -2.74 -7.02 -6.53
C VAL A 52 -3.61 -7.62 -5.43
N GLY A 53 -3.96 -6.79 -4.46
CA GLY A 53 -4.69 -7.21 -3.25
C GLY A 53 -3.83 -7.26 -1.97
N ASP A 54 -2.52 -7.37 -2.08
CA ASP A 54 -1.63 -7.41 -0.92
C ASP A 54 -1.60 -6.06 -0.18
N VAL A 55 -1.55 -6.13 1.14
CA VAL A 55 -1.35 -4.95 2.00
C VAL A 55 0.13 -4.84 2.33
N VAL A 56 0.73 -3.72 1.97
CA VAL A 56 2.18 -3.52 2.09
C VAL A 56 2.53 -2.30 2.91
N VAL A 57 3.69 -2.37 3.57
CA VAL A 57 4.37 -1.24 4.20
C VAL A 57 5.49 -0.77 3.28
N PHE A 58 5.60 0.55 3.10
CA PHE A 58 6.55 1.14 2.17
C PHE A 58 6.92 2.57 2.59
N HIS A 59 7.99 3.10 2.00
CA HIS A 59 8.31 4.52 2.03
C HIS A 59 7.58 5.22 0.89
N PRO A 60 6.68 6.18 1.16
CA PRO A 60 6.02 6.91 0.09
C PRO A 60 6.99 7.87 -0.61
N PRO A 61 6.65 8.37 -1.82
CA PRO A 61 7.39 9.46 -2.44
C PRO A 61 7.39 10.72 -1.57
N THR A 62 8.42 11.54 -1.68
CA THR A 62 8.46 12.84 -0.98
C THR A 62 7.28 13.71 -1.39
N GLY A 63 6.73 14.45 -0.44
CA GLY A 63 5.51 15.25 -0.62
C GLY A 63 4.20 14.52 -0.35
N ALA A 64 4.22 13.20 -0.18
CA ALA A 64 3.04 12.42 0.18
C ALA A 64 2.50 12.74 1.59
N GLU A 65 3.32 13.34 2.45
CA GLU A 65 2.96 13.69 3.83
C GLU A 65 2.25 15.03 3.97
N GLN A 66 2.49 15.97 3.05
CA GLN A 66 2.07 17.37 3.22
C GLN A 66 1.36 17.94 1.99
N ASP A 67 1.92 17.79 0.80
CA ASP A 67 1.50 18.56 -0.38
C ASP A 67 0.89 17.71 -1.50
N ASN A 68 0.84 16.40 -1.35
CA ASN A 68 0.33 15.44 -2.35
C ASN A 68 0.92 15.68 -3.76
N ASN A 69 2.22 15.90 -3.85
CA ASN A 69 2.88 16.29 -5.08
C ASN A 69 3.02 15.12 -6.06
N CYS A 70 2.45 15.29 -7.24
CA CYS A 70 2.69 14.41 -8.37
C CYS A 70 4.03 14.77 -9.04
N GLY A 71 4.91 13.78 -9.19
CA GLY A 71 6.29 13.97 -9.63
C GLY A 71 6.50 14.38 -11.09
N GLY A 72 5.45 14.62 -11.83
CA GLY A 72 5.49 15.13 -13.20
C GLY A 72 4.76 16.47 -13.36
N GLY A 73 4.41 17.12 -12.24
CA GLY A 73 3.46 18.23 -12.22
C GLY A 73 2.01 17.73 -12.17
N PRO A 74 1.03 18.61 -12.24
CA PRO A 74 -0.37 18.23 -12.14
C PRO A 74 -0.73 17.19 -13.20
N PRO A 75 -1.43 16.11 -12.83
CA PRO A 75 -1.83 15.09 -13.78
C PRO A 75 -2.85 15.65 -14.78
N PRO A 76 -2.98 15.03 -15.97
CA PRO A 76 -4.04 15.40 -16.91
C PRO A 76 -5.41 15.28 -16.26
N GLU A 77 -6.37 16.11 -16.66
CA GLU A 77 -7.73 16.09 -16.14
C GLU A 77 -8.36 14.71 -16.23
N GLY A 78 -8.96 14.26 -15.14
CA GLY A 78 -9.58 12.94 -15.02
C GLY A 78 -8.60 11.76 -14.93
N GLN A 79 -7.32 12.02 -14.69
CA GLN A 79 -6.30 11.00 -14.48
C GLN A 79 -5.69 11.12 -13.09
N ALA A 80 -5.50 9.98 -12.41
CA ALA A 80 -4.72 9.93 -11.18
C ALA A 80 -3.23 10.22 -11.46
N CYS A 81 -2.48 10.61 -10.44
CA CYS A 81 -1.05 10.79 -10.56
C CYS A 81 -0.37 9.48 -10.98
N ALA A 82 0.26 9.46 -12.15
CA ALA A 82 0.93 8.27 -12.66
C ALA A 82 2.40 8.17 -12.22
N ARG A 83 3.06 9.29 -11.95
CA ARG A 83 4.50 9.35 -11.67
C ARG A 83 4.77 9.97 -10.31
N PRO A 84 5.51 9.28 -9.42
CA PRO A 84 5.92 9.82 -8.13
C PRO A 84 7.02 10.87 -8.29
N THR A 85 7.30 11.60 -7.22
CA THR A 85 8.57 12.33 -7.06
C THR A 85 9.73 11.33 -7.03
N ALA A 86 10.93 11.79 -7.40
CA ALA A 86 12.11 10.90 -7.52
C ALA A 86 12.63 10.38 -6.17
N GLU A 87 12.38 11.10 -5.09
CA GLU A 87 12.88 10.76 -3.75
C GLU A 87 11.81 10.12 -2.88
N LYS A 88 12.23 9.27 -1.95
CA LYS A 88 11.35 8.67 -0.94
C LYS A 88 11.36 9.48 0.35
N ALA A 89 10.21 9.56 1.00
CA ALA A 89 10.09 10.13 2.33
C ALA A 89 10.59 9.16 3.42
N ASP A 90 11.12 9.70 4.52
CA ASP A 90 11.60 8.88 5.66
C ASP A 90 10.48 8.56 6.67
N VAL A 91 9.33 8.13 6.12
CA VAL A 91 8.18 7.67 6.88
C VAL A 91 7.66 6.35 6.34
N ASN A 92 6.81 5.67 7.11
CA ASN A 92 6.22 4.40 6.68
C ASN A 92 4.72 4.56 6.46
N PHE A 93 4.26 4.23 5.26
CA PHE A 93 2.84 4.13 4.94
C PHE A 93 2.42 2.67 4.82
N ILE A 94 1.13 2.42 5.04
CA ILE A 94 0.48 1.13 4.81
C ILE A 94 -0.67 1.35 3.85
N LYS A 95 -0.65 0.65 2.72
CA LYS A 95 -1.70 0.69 1.69
C LYS A 95 -1.86 -0.68 1.03
N ARG A 96 -2.90 -0.80 0.21
CA ARG A 96 -3.12 -1.98 -0.63
C ARG A 96 -2.60 -1.76 -2.04
N VAL A 97 -1.97 -2.78 -2.60
CA VAL A 97 -1.61 -2.82 -4.03
C VAL A 97 -2.88 -2.99 -4.84
N VAL A 98 -3.17 -2.04 -5.73
CA VAL A 98 -4.35 -2.10 -6.64
C VAL A 98 -3.95 -2.27 -8.10
N ALA A 99 -2.70 -2.00 -8.44
CA ALA A 99 -2.13 -2.28 -9.76
C ALA A 99 -0.62 -2.45 -9.66
N GLY A 100 -0.06 -3.33 -10.49
CA GLY A 100 1.37 -3.60 -10.60
C GLY A 100 2.00 -3.06 -11.89
N PRO A 101 3.31 -3.33 -12.11
CA PRO A 101 4.03 -2.86 -13.28
C PRO A 101 3.36 -3.27 -14.59
N GLY A 102 3.14 -2.31 -15.48
CA GLY A 102 2.53 -2.53 -16.80
C GLY A 102 1.01 -2.63 -16.82
N ASP A 103 0.35 -2.69 -15.66
CA ASP A 103 -1.11 -2.68 -15.60
C ASP A 103 -1.69 -1.36 -16.07
N ARG A 104 -2.85 -1.42 -16.74
CA ARG A 104 -3.66 -0.26 -17.11
C ARG A 104 -4.71 -0.01 -16.04
N LEU A 105 -4.69 1.19 -15.49
CA LEU A 105 -5.51 1.58 -14.36
C LEU A 105 -6.38 2.79 -14.69
N ALA A 106 -7.66 2.69 -14.34
CA ALA A 106 -8.59 3.83 -14.23
C ALA A 106 -9.41 3.67 -12.95
N ILE A 107 -9.99 4.76 -12.46
CA ILE A 107 -10.91 4.75 -11.32
C ILE A 107 -12.21 5.41 -11.80
N ARG A 108 -13.30 4.64 -11.81
CA ARG A 108 -14.61 5.12 -12.27
C ARG A 108 -15.61 5.05 -11.15
N ASN A 109 -16.13 6.20 -10.75
CA ASN A 109 -17.10 6.30 -9.65
C ASN A 109 -16.64 5.55 -8.39
N GLY A 110 -15.36 5.72 -8.01
CA GLY A 110 -14.75 5.08 -6.85
C GLY A 110 -14.34 3.61 -7.01
N ASN A 111 -14.60 3.00 -8.18
CA ASN A 111 -14.25 1.60 -8.44
C ASN A 111 -12.95 1.51 -9.25
N VAL A 112 -12.08 0.62 -8.85
CA VAL A 112 -10.86 0.30 -9.61
C VAL A 112 -11.23 -0.47 -10.88
N ILE A 113 -10.75 0.01 -12.01
CA ILE A 113 -10.82 -0.66 -13.32
C ILE A 113 -9.39 -1.02 -13.69
N LEU A 114 -9.06 -2.29 -13.61
CA LEU A 114 -7.74 -2.84 -13.87
C LEU A 114 -7.76 -3.62 -15.17
N ASN A 115 -6.94 -3.23 -16.14
CA ASN A 115 -6.86 -3.85 -17.46
C ASN A 115 -8.21 -3.93 -18.19
N GLY A 116 -9.10 -2.96 -17.95
CA GLY A 116 -10.44 -2.88 -18.52
C GLY A 116 -11.53 -3.57 -17.69
N GLU A 117 -11.19 -4.30 -16.63
CA GLU A 117 -12.12 -5.03 -15.78
C GLU A 117 -12.31 -4.37 -14.42
N ARG A 118 -13.56 -4.29 -13.95
CA ARG A 118 -13.88 -3.80 -12.63
C ARG A 118 -13.44 -4.81 -11.57
N GLN A 119 -12.65 -4.35 -10.58
CA GLN A 119 -12.21 -5.18 -9.48
C GLN A 119 -13.28 -5.31 -8.39
N PRO A 120 -13.50 -6.54 -7.87
CA PRO A 120 -14.38 -6.76 -6.73
C PRO A 120 -13.68 -6.33 -5.43
N GLU A 121 -14.11 -5.21 -4.85
CA GLU A 121 -13.46 -4.61 -3.67
C GLU A 121 -14.41 -4.51 -2.48
N SER A 122 -15.01 -5.64 -2.07
CA SER A 122 -15.96 -5.72 -0.96
C SER A 122 -15.36 -5.32 0.42
N PHE A 123 -14.05 -5.26 0.52
CA PHE A 123 -13.31 -4.88 1.73
C PHE A 123 -13.13 -3.37 1.90
N THR A 124 -13.49 -2.56 0.91
CA THR A 124 -13.28 -1.11 0.95
C THR A 124 -14.46 -0.35 1.53
N ARG A 125 -14.19 0.83 2.10
CA ARG A 125 -15.20 1.88 2.21
C ARG A 125 -15.25 2.61 0.87
N PRO A 126 -16.37 2.53 0.14
CA PRO A 126 -16.44 3.09 -1.21
C PRO A 126 -16.44 4.62 -1.17
N CYS A 127 -15.88 5.20 -2.20
CA CYS A 127 -15.97 6.62 -2.49
C CYS A 127 -17.37 6.91 -3.06
N GLN A 128 -18.13 7.76 -2.40
CA GLN A 128 -19.52 8.08 -2.80
C GLN A 128 -19.61 9.31 -3.73
N GLY A 129 -18.57 9.57 -4.51
CA GLY A 129 -18.47 10.75 -5.37
C GLY A 129 -17.60 11.86 -4.76
N GLY A 130 -17.31 12.88 -5.56
CA GLY A 130 -16.42 13.97 -5.19
C GLY A 130 -15.05 13.90 -5.86
N GLU A 131 -14.27 14.96 -5.68
CA GLU A 131 -12.87 15.03 -6.12
C GLU A 131 -12.06 13.92 -5.43
N GLY A 132 -11.12 13.29 -6.14
CA GLY A 132 -10.33 12.18 -5.63
C GLY A 132 -10.98 10.79 -5.74
N CYS A 133 -12.24 10.70 -6.20
CA CYS A 133 -12.96 9.44 -6.39
C CYS A 133 -13.11 9.00 -7.84
N ASN A 134 -12.83 9.89 -8.80
CA ASN A 134 -13.12 9.62 -10.20
C ASN A 134 -11.98 10.07 -11.10
N PHE A 135 -11.20 9.09 -11.56
CA PHE A 135 -10.09 9.26 -12.50
C PHE A 135 -10.33 8.33 -13.70
N PRO A 136 -11.30 8.65 -14.57
CA PRO A 136 -11.74 7.75 -15.64
C PRO A 136 -10.74 7.61 -16.79
N ARG A 137 -9.76 8.54 -16.87
CA ARG A 137 -8.69 8.48 -17.87
C ARG A 137 -7.66 7.44 -17.48
N GLU A 138 -7.60 6.37 -18.28
CA GLU A 138 -6.68 5.27 -18.07
C GLU A 138 -5.21 5.71 -18.23
N PHE A 139 -4.34 5.13 -17.42
CA PHE A 139 -2.89 5.24 -17.58
C PHE A 139 -2.24 3.88 -17.28
N THR A 140 -1.00 3.71 -17.75
CA THR A 140 -0.21 2.51 -17.47
C THR A 140 0.70 2.76 -16.29
N VAL A 141 0.68 1.84 -15.30
CA VAL A 141 1.62 1.87 -14.18
C VAL A 141 3.04 1.67 -14.71
N PRO A 142 4.00 2.52 -14.36
CA PRO A 142 5.37 2.39 -14.83
C PRO A 142 6.01 1.05 -14.46
N ALA A 143 7.02 0.63 -15.21
CA ALA A 143 7.82 -0.54 -14.86
C ALA A 143 8.40 -0.39 -13.45
N ASP A 144 8.47 -1.50 -12.72
CA ASP A 144 8.98 -1.56 -11.33
C ASP A 144 8.24 -0.64 -10.33
N HIS A 145 6.99 -0.26 -10.63
CA HIS A 145 6.16 0.55 -9.73
C HIS A 145 4.85 -0.14 -9.40
N TYR A 146 4.29 0.21 -8.23
CA TYR A 146 3.03 -0.30 -7.73
C TYR A 146 2.10 0.85 -7.36
N PHE A 147 0.85 0.77 -7.80
CA PHE A 147 -0.15 1.77 -7.45
C PHE A 147 -0.86 1.34 -6.17
N MET A 148 -0.79 2.18 -5.15
CA MET A 148 -1.24 1.91 -3.80
C MET A 148 -2.49 2.72 -3.46
N MET A 149 -3.51 2.06 -2.91
CA MET A 149 -4.69 2.76 -2.40
C MET A 149 -5.03 2.31 -0.99
N GLY A 150 -5.59 3.23 -0.19
CA GLY A 150 -6.18 2.87 1.09
C GLY A 150 -7.55 2.21 0.91
N ASP A 151 -7.92 1.34 1.85
CA ASP A 151 -9.23 0.69 1.84
C ASP A 151 -10.36 1.66 2.24
N ASN A 152 -10.02 2.70 3.01
CA ASN A 152 -10.91 3.84 3.28
C ASN A 152 -10.78 4.88 2.16
N ARG A 153 -11.36 4.59 1.00
CA ARG A 153 -11.21 5.37 -0.24
C ARG A 153 -11.40 6.87 -0.08
N PRO A 154 -12.45 7.36 0.63
CA PRO A 154 -12.67 8.81 0.81
C PRO A 154 -11.70 9.46 1.81
N HIS A 155 -11.05 8.68 2.70
CA HIS A 155 -10.16 9.19 3.74
C HIS A 155 -8.75 8.62 3.62
N SER A 156 -8.27 8.47 2.40
CA SER A 156 -6.91 8.00 2.12
C SER A 156 -6.22 8.93 1.14
N CYS A 157 -5.12 9.53 1.60
CA CYS A 157 -4.11 10.10 0.74
C CYS A 157 -3.21 8.95 0.25
N ASP A 158 -3.17 8.74 -1.06
CA ASP A 158 -2.51 7.56 -1.64
C ASP A 158 -2.01 7.82 -3.08
N SER A 159 -1.70 6.78 -3.83
CA SER A 159 -1.13 6.93 -5.17
C SER A 159 -1.99 7.73 -6.15
N ARG A 160 -3.27 7.93 -5.85
CA ARG A 160 -4.13 8.84 -6.65
C ARG A 160 -3.58 10.26 -6.67
N ASP A 161 -2.96 10.65 -5.57
CA ASP A 161 -2.47 12.01 -5.33
C ASP A 161 -0.97 12.15 -5.67
N TRP A 162 -0.13 11.21 -5.24
CA TRP A 162 1.33 11.31 -5.30
C TRP A 162 2.01 10.26 -6.20
N GLY A 163 1.25 9.39 -6.90
CA GLY A 163 1.76 8.49 -7.92
C GLY A 163 2.12 7.08 -7.44
N ALA A 164 2.56 6.25 -8.39
CA ALA A 164 2.93 4.88 -8.13
C ALA A 164 4.25 4.79 -7.34
N VAL A 165 4.36 3.81 -6.44
CA VAL A 165 5.52 3.61 -5.55
C VAL A 165 6.56 2.74 -6.24
N PRO A 166 7.84 3.14 -6.30
CA PRO A 166 8.90 2.28 -6.79
C PRO A 166 9.04 1.01 -5.93
N ARG A 167 9.35 -0.12 -6.56
CA ARG A 167 9.55 -1.40 -5.89
C ARG A 167 10.59 -1.34 -4.77
N GLU A 168 11.67 -0.62 -4.97
CA GLU A 168 12.73 -0.45 -3.98
C GLU A 168 12.31 0.24 -2.68
N ASN A 169 11.19 0.95 -2.71
CA ASN A 169 10.62 1.60 -1.54
C ASN A 169 9.76 0.65 -0.67
N LEU A 170 9.48 -0.56 -1.15
CA LEU A 170 8.69 -1.55 -0.41
C LEU A 170 9.50 -2.12 0.76
N ILE A 171 8.89 -2.14 1.93
CA ILE A 171 9.49 -2.66 3.16
C ILE A 171 9.07 -4.12 3.39
N GLY A 172 7.79 -4.43 3.17
CA GLY A 172 7.27 -5.76 3.35
C GLY A 172 5.76 -5.84 3.31
N GLU A 173 5.26 -7.07 3.29
CA GLU A 173 3.84 -7.41 3.25
C GLU A 173 3.28 -7.64 4.65
N VAL A 174 2.09 -7.13 4.91
CA VAL A 174 1.34 -7.38 6.14
C VAL A 174 0.71 -8.77 6.04
N PHE A 175 1.12 -9.70 6.89
CA PHE A 175 0.59 -11.05 6.87
C PHE A 175 -0.28 -11.41 8.08
N ALA A 176 -0.20 -10.64 9.18
CA ALA A 176 -1.01 -10.89 10.36
C ALA A 176 -1.29 -9.63 11.19
N VAL A 177 -2.45 -9.61 11.82
CA VAL A 177 -2.78 -8.70 12.93
C VAL A 177 -2.58 -9.49 14.23
N TYR A 178 -1.80 -8.96 15.19
CA TYR A 178 -1.55 -9.61 16.48
C TYR A 178 -2.09 -8.86 17.69
N TRP A 179 -2.61 -7.65 17.49
CA TRP A 179 -3.25 -6.83 18.52
C TRP A 179 -4.37 -5.96 17.92
N PRO A 180 -5.51 -5.77 18.59
CA PRO A 180 -5.90 -6.36 19.88
C PRO A 180 -6.29 -7.85 19.74
N PRO A 181 -6.37 -8.61 20.86
CA PRO A 181 -6.65 -10.05 20.83
C PRO A 181 -7.90 -10.46 20.05
N GLN A 182 -8.94 -9.62 20.05
CA GLN A 182 -10.20 -9.88 19.35
C GLN A 182 -10.08 -9.76 17.80
N ARG A 183 -8.96 -9.23 17.31
CA ARG A 183 -8.71 -9.00 15.88
C ARG A 183 -7.51 -9.80 15.35
N ILE A 184 -6.98 -10.72 16.16
CA ILE A 184 -5.87 -11.59 15.72
C ILE A 184 -6.31 -12.42 14.52
N GLY A 185 -5.48 -12.42 13.48
CA GLY A 185 -5.74 -13.18 12.25
C GLY A 185 -4.68 -12.95 11.18
N PHE A 186 -4.63 -13.87 10.23
CA PHE A 186 -3.83 -13.75 9.02
C PHE A 186 -4.56 -12.88 7.98
N ARG A 187 -3.77 -12.26 7.10
CA ARG A 187 -4.24 -11.39 6.02
C ARG A 187 -3.69 -11.86 4.69
#